data_2cab21a345b19d8963e128a34b12279b
#
_entry.id   2cab21a345b19d8963e128a34b12279b
#
_cell.length_a   1.000
_cell.length_b   1.000
_cell.length_c   1.000
_cell.angle_alpha   90.00
_cell.angle_beta   90.00
_cell.angle_gamma   90.00
#
_symmetry.space_group_name_H-M   'P 1'
#
loop_
_entity.id
_entity.type
_entity.pdbx_description
1 polymer ?
#
loop_
_entity_poly.entity_id
_entity_poly.type
_entity_poly.pdbx_seq_one_letter_code
_entity_poly.pdbx_strand_id
1 'polypeptide(L)'
;MIFAVIALGVVIAVVAAVTVEVRVDTGEWRMPDRDDFVRIAQRIGSRPSKTIYLERQSIALRPGQDDASAGFSSVLASARNTPIKTHGWTGGNVGWAKLVECVRRQFAPFDVTVTDQRPVTQDYILVAIGGRPGDIGIKSQNVTGLAPFNGSVIPRAVVYAFAAQSGNEVRAVCETIAMEVAHAYGLDHEYLCKDVMTYLPRCGGRTFVDADAPCGEAKKRPCEGGAKTQNSYRRLAAVLGARQQ
;
A
#
# COMPACT_ATOMS: atom_id res chain seq x y z
N MET A 1 52.06 -34.40 6.57
CA MET A 1 52.25 -33.51 5.40
C MET A 1 51.01 -33.63 4.62
N ILE A 2 50.40 -32.62 4.54
CA ILE A 2 49.96 -31.54 3.72
C ILE A 2 48.61 -31.00 4.19
N PHE A 3 48.66 -29.75 4.45
CA PHE A 3 47.56 -28.89 4.86
C PHE A 3 46.62 -28.61 3.71
N ALA A 4 45.32 -28.60 3.98
CA ALA A 4 44.39 -27.81 3.21
C ALA A 4 43.68 -26.85 4.15
N VAL A 5 44.17 -25.62 4.17
CA VAL A 5 43.48 -24.48 4.77
C VAL A 5 42.43 -24.03 3.76
N ILE A 6 41.18 -24.25 4.06
CA ILE A 6 40.09 -23.64 3.31
C ILE A 6 39.83 -22.31 3.99
N ALA A 7 40.32 -21.24 3.38
CA ALA A 7 39.96 -19.87 3.75
C ALA A 7 38.54 -19.62 3.24
N LEU A 8 37.58 -19.61 4.17
CA LEU A 8 36.23 -19.17 3.89
C LEU A 8 36.24 -17.65 3.85
N GLY A 9 36.23 -17.09 2.65
CA GLY A 9 36.06 -15.66 2.45
C GLY A 9 34.61 -15.27 2.77
N VAL A 10 34.39 -14.70 3.95
CA VAL A 10 33.12 -14.05 4.28
C VAL A 10 33.12 -12.67 3.63
N VAL A 11 32.34 -12.52 2.58
CA VAL A 11 32.01 -11.18 2.05
C VAL A 11 30.92 -10.59 2.95
N ILE A 12 31.34 -9.78 3.89
CA ILE A 12 30.40 -8.96 4.69
C ILE A 12 30.10 -7.71 3.88
N ALA A 13 28.96 -7.68 3.23
CA ALA A 13 28.39 -6.44 2.75
C ALA A 13 27.73 -5.73 3.94
N VAL A 14 28.42 -4.76 4.51
CA VAL A 14 27.85 -3.88 5.55
C VAL A 14 26.92 -2.88 4.87
N VAL A 15 25.63 -3.16 4.90
CA VAL A 15 24.59 -2.16 4.72
C VAL A 15 23.92 -2.00 6.06
N ALA A 16 24.05 -0.82 6.65
CA ALA A 16 23.51 -0.31 7.91
C ALA A 16 22.66 -1.28 8.75
N ALA A 17 23.27 -1.83 9.79
CA ALA A 17 22.71 -2.32 11.04
C ALA A 17 21.34 -3.06 10.97
N VAL A 18 21.32 -4.27 10.41
CA VAL A 18 20.36 -5.32 10.78
C VAL A 18 21.13 -6.63 10.87
N THR A 19 21.37 -7.13 12.07
CA THR A 19 21.86 -8.49 12.27
C THR A 19 20.71 -9.45 11.97
N VAL A 20 20.79 -10.16 10.86
CA VAL A 20 19.87 -11.26 10.53
C VAL A 20 20.50 -12.54 11.10
N GLU A 21 19.93 -13.07 12.18
CA GLU A 21 20.23 -14.45 12.58
C GLU A 21 19.57 -15.41 11.60
N VAL A 22 20.38 -16.03 10.76
CA VAL A 22 19.95 -17.12 9.89
C VAL A 22 20.03 -18.42 10.70
N ARG A 23 18.90 -18.95 11.16
CA ARG A 23 18.84 -20.34 11.63
C ARG A 23 18.97 -21.26 10.41
N VAL A 24 20.08 -21.98 10.33
CA VAL A 24 20.34 -23.00 9.33
C VAL A 24 19.78 -24.31 9.86
N ASP A 25 18.71 -24.80 9.26
CA ASP A 25 18.27 -26.17 9.43
C ASP A 25 19.19 -27.08 8.59
N THR A 26 19.62 -28.22 9.15
CA THR A 26 20.70 -29.06 8.62
C THR A 26 20.25 -29.85 7.39
N GLY A 27 20.14 -29.20 6.27
CA GLY A 27 19.90 -29.80 4.97
C GLY A 27 20.70 -29.08 3.90
N GLU A 28 21.31 -29.81 3.03
CA GLU A 28 22.14 -29.46 1.88
C GLU A 28 22.34 -27.95 1.58
N TRP A 29 23.57 -27.49 1.68
CA TRP A 29 23.96 -26.11 1.30
C TRP A 29 23.77 -25.91 -0.21
N ARG A 30 22.72 -25.22 -0.58
CA ARG A 30 22.51 -24.68 -1.94
C ARG A 30 22.87 -23.20 -1.93
N MET A 31 23.72 -22.78 -2.85
CA MET A 31 23.93 -21.35 -3.07
C MET A 31 22.59 -20.71 -3.48
N PRO A 32 22.16 -19.61 -2.83
CA PRO A 32 20.97 -18.91 -3.22
C PRO A 32 21.03 -18.53 -4.69
N ASP A 33 20.01 -18.87 -5.45
CA ASP A 33 19.87 -18.41 -6.83
C ASP A 33 19.33 -16.99 -6.87
N ARG A 34 19.25 -16.44 -8.09
CA ARG A 34 18.77 -15.07 -8.30
C ARG A 34 17.36 -14.84 -7.72
N ASP A 35 16.50 -15.86 -7.79
CA ASP A 35 15.13 -15.79 -7.30
C ASP A 35 15.07 -15.86 -5.77
N ASP A 36 16.00 -16.59 -5.14
CA ASP A 36 16.16 -16.61 -3.69
C ASP A 36 16.62 -15.22 -3.18
N PHE A 37 17.57 -14.58 -3.88
CA PHE A 37 17.97 -13.21 -3.55
C PHE A 37 16.83 -12.20 -3.73
N VAL A 38 16.01 -12.34 -4.77
CA VAL A 38 14.82 -11.52 -4.97
C VAL A 38 13.81 -11.74 -3.84
N ARG A 39 13.56 -13.00 -3.44
CA ARG A 39 12.67 -13.33 -2.31
C ARG A 39 13.21 -12.86 -0.97
N ILE A 40 14.53 -12.93 -0.74
CA ILE A 40 15.18 -12.41 0.46
C ILE A 40 15.09 -10.88 0.48
N ALA A 41 15.36 -10.20 -0.63
CA ALA A 41 15.19 -8.76 -0.77
C ALA A 41 13.73 -8.32 -0.58
N GLN A 42 12.75 -9.12 -1.02
CA GLN A 42 11.33 -8.91 -0.76
C GLN A 42 10.93 -9.22 0.68
N ARG A 43 11.63 -10.13 1.38
CA ARG A 43 11.43 -10.45 2.81
C ARG A 43 12.15 -9.47 3.74
N ILE A 44 13.23 -8.84 3.31
CA ILE A 44 13.78 -7.64 3.95
C ILE A 44 12.83 -6.51 3.54
N GLY A 45 11.65 -6.54 4.16
CA GLY A 45 10.50 -5.75 3.75
C GLY A 45 10.89 -4.30 3.55
N SER A 46 10.56 -3.76 2.40
CA SER A 46 10.67 -2.34 2.14
C SER A 46 10.07 -1.59 3.34
N ARG A 47 10.85 -0.71 3.96
CA ARG A 47 10.39 0.05 5.12
C ARG A 47 9.11 0.79 4.74
N PRO A 48 8.00 0.64 5.48
CA PRO A 48 6.75 1.29 5.12
C PRO A 48 6.91 2.81 5.22
N SER A 49 6.40 3.52 4.23
CA SER A 49 6.24 4.97 4.35
C SER A 49 5.23 5.27 5.45
N LYS A 50 5.64 6.04 6.47
CA LYS A 50 4.77 6.40 7.62
C LYS A 50 4.09 7.75 7.46
N THR A 51 4.01 8.26 6.25
CA THR A 51 3.26 9.47 5.91
C THR A 51 2.33 9.18 4.75
N ILE A 52 1.05 9.50 4.91
CA ILE A 52 0.01 9.44 3.89
C ILE A 52 -0.30 10.89 3.49
N TYR A 53 0.06 11.26 2.26
CA TYR A 53 -0.19 12.59 1.74
C TYR A 53 -1.43 12.60 0.85
N LEU A 54 -2.42 13.38 1.25
CA LEU A 54 -3.66 13.57 0.52
C LEU A 54 -3.50 14.74 -0.47
N GLU A 55 -3.30 14.42 -1.74
CA GLU A 55 -3.16 15.44 -2.78
C GLU A 55 -4.54 15.87 -3.27
N ARG A 56 -4.83 17.16 -3.00
CA ARG A 56 -6.10 17.79 -3.36
C ARG A 56 -6.12 18.28 -4.81
N GLN A 57 -4.96 18.66 -5.32
CA GLN A 57 -4.84 19.31 -6.61
C GLN A 57 -4.69 18.30 -7.75
N SER A 58 -4.89 18.79 -8.94
CA SER A 58 -4.53 18.05 -10.14
C SER A 58 -3.01 17.93 -10.24
N ILE A 59 -2.50 16.71 -10.44
CA ILE A 59 -1.08 16.44 -10.57
C ILE A 59 -0.78 15.68 -11.86
N ALA A 60 0.44 15.80 -12.36
CA ALA A 60 0.95 15.03 -13.47
C ALA A 60 1.76 13.84 -12.95
N LEU A 61 1.38 12.63 -13.37
CA LEU A 61 2.03 11.38 -12.99
C LEU A 61 2.53 10.66 -14.25
N ARG A 62 3.59 9.87 -14.10
CA ARG A 62 4.22 9.10 -15.19
C ARG A 62 4.16 7.60 -14.88
N PRO A 63 4.03 6.75 -15.90
CA PRO A 63 4.22 5.31 -15.74
C PRO A 63 5.64 5.00 -15.25
N GLY A 64 5.76 4.10 -14.31
CA GLY A 64 7.05 3.65 -13.78
C GLY A 64 6.92 2.98 -12.43
N GLN A 65 8.02 2.53 -11.86
CA GLN A 65 8.05 2.03 -10.50
C GLN A 65 7.59 3.13 -9.54
N ASP A 66 6.75 2.77 -8.55
CA ASP A 66 6.16 3.73 -7.64
C ASP A 66 7.22 4.59 -6.95
N ASP A 67 7.08 5.88 -7.12
CA ASP A 67 7.83 6.94 -6.43
C ASP A 67 6.96 8.19 -6.31
N ALA A 68 6.25 8.30 -5.19
CA ALA A 68 5.35 9.40 -4.90
C ALA A 68 6.03 10.77 -5.02
N SER A 69 7.30 10.89 -4.60
CA SER A 69 8.05 12.15 -4.62
C SER A 69 8.43 12.61 -6.02
N ALA A 70 8.72 11.64 -6.89
CA ALA A 70 9.10 11.88 -8.28
C ALA A 70 7.91 11.83 -9.26
N GLY A 71 6.72 11.46 -8.77
CA GLY A 71 5.49 11.38 -9.56
C GLY A 71 5.43 10.19 -10.51
N PHE A 72 6.03 9.06 -10.13
CA PHE A 72 5.91 7.80 -10.86
C PHE A 72 4.90 6.85 -10.20
N SER A 73 4.14 6.14 -11.04
CA SER A 73 3.13 5.19 -10.59
C SER A 73 3.13 3.94 -11.45
N SER A 74 3.18 2.78 -10.80
CA SER A 74 3.22 1.46 -11.46
C SER A 74 1.86 1.02 -12.00
N VAL A 75 0.77 1.60 -11.50
CA VAL A 75 -0.59 1.28 -11.96
C VAL A 75 -1.00 2.05 -13.22
N LEU A 76 -0.22 3.04 -13.63
CA LEU A 76 -0.43 3.71 -14.91
C LEU A 76 0.04 2.79 -16.03
N ALA A 77 -0.87 2.48 -16.96
CA ALA A 77 -0.54 1.63 -18.10
C ALA A 77 0.65 2.19 -18.88
N SER A 78 1.63 1.34 -19.13
CA SER A 78 2.92 1.64 -19.77
C SER A 78 2.84 2.12 -21.22
N ALA A 79 1.64 2.35 -21.74
CA ALA A 79 1.44 2.62 -23.18
C ALA A 79 1.95 3.98 -23.67
N ARG A 80 2.31 4.92 -22.78
CA ARG A 80 2.79 6.26 -23.21
C ARG A 80 3.78 6.81 -22.18
N ASN A 81 4.96 7.22 -22.62
CA ASN A 81 5.92 7.99 -21.82
C ASN A 81 5.44 9.43 -21.48
N THR A 82 4.21 9.76 -21.78
CA THR A 82 3.63 11.08 -21.51
C THR A 82 3.01 11.12 -20.13
N PRO A 83 3.24 12.18 -19.35
CA PRO A 83 2.57 12.35 -18.07
C PRO A 83 1.05 12.33 -18.24
N ILE A 84 0.38 11.62 -17.34
CA ILE A 84 -1.07 11.62 -17.23
C ILE A 84 -1.45 12.62 -16.16
N LYS A 85 -2.33 13.57 -16.49
CA LYS A 85 -2.81 14.56 -15.56
C LYS A 85 -4.07 14.06 -14.87
N THR A 86 -4.03 13.91 -13.54
CA THR A 86 -5.21 13.59 -12.74
C THR A 86 -6.08 14.83 -12.56
N HIS A 87 -7.36 14.63 -12.26
CA HIS A 87 -8.21 15.72 -11.79
C HIS A 87 -8.18 15.79 -10.26
N GLY A 88 -8.25 17.01 -9.72
CA GLY A 88 -8.26 17.21 -8.27
C GLY A 88 -9.68 17.08 -7.67
N TRP A 89 -9.75 17.26 -6.35
CA TRP A 89 -10.98 17.28 -5.58
C TRP A 89 -11.89 18.46 -5.94
N THR A 90 -13.17 18.18 -6.19
CA THR A 90 -14.19 19.18 -6.56
C THR A 90 -15.32 19.34 -5.52
N GLY A 91 -15.26 18.61 -4.39
CA GLY A 91 -16.29 18.63 -3.33
C GLY A 91 -16.22 19.81 -2.36
N GLY A 92 -15.50 20.90 -2.72
CA GLY A 92 -15.41 22.12 -1.95
C GLY A 92 -14.53 22.02 -0.68
N ASN A 93 -14.32 23.16 -0.01
CA ASN A 93 -13.41 23.24 1.16
C ASN A 93 -13.96 22.51 2.38
N VAL A 94 -15.26 22.61 2.65
CA VAL A 94 -15.91 21.94 3.78
C VAL A 94 -15.87 20.43 3.60
N GLY A 95 -16.13 19.92 2.37
CA GLY A 95 -16.01 18.51 2.03
C GLY A 95 -14.58 18.01 2.21
N TRP A 96 -13.60 18.80 1.77
CA TRP A 96 -12.18 18.48 1.93
C TRP A 96 -11.79 18.33 3.40
N ALA A 97 -12.11 19.30 4.25
CA ALA A 97 -11.78 19.24 5.67
C ALA A 97 -12.40 18.00 6.36
N LYS A 98 -13.65 17.66 6.03
CA LYS A 98 -14.32 16.45 6.52
C LYS A 98 -13.64 15.17 6.01
N LEU A 99 -13.18 15.15 4.76
CA LEU A 99 -12.46 14.02 4.17
C LEU A 99 -11.13 13.78 4.89
N VAL A 100 -10.31 14.83 5.04
CA VAL A 100 -9.03 14.73 5.75
C VAL A 100 -9.22 14.20 7.17
N GLU A 101 -10.21 14.73 7.89
CA GLU A 101 -10.52 14.27 9.24
C GLU A 101 -11.02 12.82 9.28
N CYS A 102 -11.81 12.40 8.30
CA CYS A 102 -12.26 11.02 8.17
C CYS A 102 -11.07 10.07 7.96
N VAL A 103 -10.15 10.39 7.05
CA VAL A 103 -8.97 9.55 6.80
C VAL A 103 -8.06 9.51 8.02
N ARG A 104 -7.87 10.63 8.72
CA ARG A 104 -7.13 10.66 9.99
C ARG A 104 -7.72 9.71 11.03
N ARG A 105 -9.05 9.65 11.14
CA ARG A 105 -9.73 8.70 12.06
C ARG A 105 -9.54 7.25 11.65
N GLN A 106 -9.57 6.92 10.33
CA GLN A 106 -9.31 5.56 9.86
C GLN A 106 -7.92 5.06 10.29
N PHE A 107 -6.92 5.92 10.23
CA PHE A 107 -5.54 5.57 10.57
C PHE A 107 -5.12 5.94 11.99
N ALA A 108 -6.02 6.47 12.82
CA ALA A 108 -5.72 6.91 14.18
C ALA A 108 -5.07 5.84 15.08
N PRO A 109 -5.41 4.53 14.97
CA PRO A 109 -4.79 3.50 15.80
C PRO A 109 -3.33 3.19 15.47
N PHE A 110 -2.84 3.60 14.29
CA PHE A 110 -1.54 3.21 13.75
C PHE A 110 -0.53 4.35 13.84
N ASP A 111 0.76 3.99 13.97
CA ASP A 111 1.86 4.95 13.97
C ASP A 111 2.16 5.44 12.53
N VAL A 112 1.23 6.26 12.01
CA VAL A 112 1.29 6.89 10.69
C VAL A 112 0.73 8.30 10.76
N THR A 113 1.23 9.20 9.94
CA THR A 113 0.77 10.59 9.83
C THR A 113 -0.05 10.76 8.57
N VAL A 114 -1.27 11.29 8.69
CA VAL A 114 -2.11 11.71 7.56
C VAL A 114 -2.07 13.23 7.43
N THR A 115 -1.63 13.73 6.29
CA THR A 115 -1.47 15.15 6.01
C THR A 115 -2.04 15.54 4.64
N ASP A 116 -2.55 16.72 4.52
CA ASP A 116 -2.92 17.39 3.26
C ASP A 116 -1.92 18.49 2.87
N GLN A 117 -0.83 18.60 3.61
CA GLN A 117 0.32 19.42 3.26
C GLN A 117 1.41 18.56 2.64
N ARG A 118 1.93 18.96 1.47
CA ARG A 118 2.96 18.19 0.78
C ARG A 118 4.19 18.01 1.68
N PRO A 119 4.60 16.73 1.94
CA PRO A 119 5.75 16.48 2.78
C PRO A 119 7.05 17.04 2.17
N VAL A 120 7.94 17.50 3.02
CA VAL A 120 9.30 17.91 2.61
C VAL A 120 10.22 16.69 2.42
N THR A 121 9.90 15.57 3.04
CA THR A 121 10.59 14.29 2.86
C THR A 121 10.11 13.59 1.59
N GLN A 122 10.92 12.68 1.04
CA GLN A 122 10.53 11.88 -0.14
C GLN A 122 9.80 10.59 0.21
N ASP A 123 9.68 10.25 1.51
CA ASP A 123 9.11 9.00 1.98
C ASP A 123 7.66 9.18 2.43
N TYR A 124 6.75 9.08 1.48
CA TYR A 124 5.31 9.12 1.73
C TYR A 124 4.53 8.32 0.68
N ILE A 125 3.33 7.86 1.03
CA ILE A 125 2.32 7.40 0.08
C ILE A 125 1.57 8.62 -0.43
N LEU A 126 1.47 8.77 -1.74
CA LEU A 126 0.69 9.81 -2.39
C LEU A 126 -0.71 9.28 -2.70
N VAL A 127 -1.73 9.96 -2.22
CA VAL A 127 -3.13 9.71 -2.57
C VAL A 127 -3.60 10.80 -3.53
N ALA A 128 -3.76 10.47 -4.81
CA ALA A 128 -4.34 11.38 -5.80
C ALA A 128 -5.87 11.32 -5.71
N ILE A 129 -6.51 12.42 -5.26
CA ILE A 129 -7.92 12.45 -4.93
C ILE A 129 -8.70 13.33 -5.91
N GLY A 130 -9.62 12.72 -6.64
CA GLY A 130 -10.46 13.42 -7.60
C GLY A 130 -10.67 12.64 -8.90
N GLY A 131 -11.34 13.24 -9.86
CA GLY A 131 -11.51 12.66 -11.18
C GLY A 131 -12.27 11.33 -11.24
N ARG A 132 -12.06 10.63 -12.35
CA ARG A 132 -12.67 9.34 -12.70
C ARG A 132 -11.62 8.35 -13.20
N PRO A 133 -11.90 7.04 -13.21
CA PRO A 133 -10.97 6.02 -13.72
C PRO A 133 -10.47 6.29 -15.14
N GLY A 134 -11.34 6.82 -16.00
CA GLY A 134 -11.00 7.17 -17.38
C GLY A 134 -9.88 8.21 -17.53
N ASP A 135 -9.67 9.08 -16.54
CA ASP A 135 -8.65 10.12 -16.56
C ASP A 135 -7.23 9.52 -16.57
N ILE A 136 -7.07 8.33 -16.03
CA ILE A 136 -5.80 7.57 -16.03
C ILE A 136 -5.81 6.37 -16.98
N GLY A 137 -6.79 6.31 -17.90
CA GLY A 137 -6.85 5.28 -18.94
C GLY A 137 -7.54 3.98 -18.54
N ILE A 138 -8.21 3.93 -17.38
CA ILE A 138 -8.98 2.77 -16.95
C ILE A 138 -10.35 2.78 -17.60
N LYS A 139 -10.67 1.71 -18.34
CA LYS A 139 -11.95 1.59 -19.06
C LYS A 139 -13.15 1.28 -18.17
N SER A 140 -12.92 0.58 -17.04
CA SER A 140 -13.99 0.22 -16.11
C SER A 140 -14.53 1.45 -15.38
N GLN A 141 -15.85 1.63 -15.43
CA GLN A 141 -16.54 2.75 -14.78
C GLN A 141 -16.95 2.44 -13.33
N ASN A 142 -16.74 1.21 -12.86
CA ASN A 142 -17.16 0.79 -11.51
C ASN A 142 -15.99 0.82 -10.49
N VAL A 143 -14.84 1.37 -10.89
CA VAL A 143 -13.65 1.48 -10.02
C VAL A 143 -13.71 2.80 -9.27
N THR A 144 -13.71 2.76 -7.94
CA THR A 144 -13.71 3.96 -7.08
C THR A 144 -12.32 4.34 -6.61
N GLY A 145 -11.39 3.39 -6.59
CA GLY A 145 -9.98 3.60 -6.26
C GLY A 145 -9.07 2.64 -7.00
N LEU A 146 -7.78 2.86 -6.89
CA LEU A 146 -6.75 2.00 -7.45
C LEU A 146 -5.44 2.17 -6.69
N ALA A 147 -4.82 1.06 -6.35
CA ALA A 147 -3.50 1.02 -5.72
C ALA A 147 -2.60 -0.04 -6.36
N PRO A 148 -1.28 0.11 -6.30
CA PRO A 148 -0.39 -1.00 -6.52
C PRO A 148 -0.56 -2.03 -5.40
N PHE A 149 -0.60 -3.32 -5.77
CA PHE A 149 -0.79 -4.40 -4.82
C PHE A 149 -0.06 -5.67 -5.27
N ASN A 150 0.67 -6.29 -4.36
CA ASN A 150 1.37 -7.57 -4.57
C ASN A 150 1.46 -8.41 -3.27
N GLY A 151 0.63 -8.12 -2.27
CA GLY A 151 0.64 -8.77 -0.96
C GLY A 151 1.78 -8.35 -0.04
N SER A 152 2.63 -7.42 -0.47
CA SER A 152 3.76 -6.88 0.30
C SER A 152 3.66 -5.36 0.41
N VAL A 153 4.46 -4.76 1.32
CA VAL A 153 4.55 -3.30 1.45
C VAL A 153 5.21 -2.69 0.21
N ILE A 154 4.56 -1.72 -0.40
CA ILE A 154 5.06 -0.92 -1.51
C ILE A 154 5.32 0.49 -0.98
N PRO A 155 6.57 0.85 -0.63
CA PRO A 155 6.90 2.17 -0.13
C PRO A 155 6.74 3.21 -1.22
N ARG A 156 6.45 4.44 -0.83
CA ARG A 156 6.28 5.58 -1.74
C ARG A 156 5.27 5.33 -2.87
N ALA A 157 4.27 4.48 -2.59
CA ALA A 157 3.21 4.15 -3.54
C ALA A 157 2.42 5.40 -3.95
N VAL A 158 1.90 5.35 -5.18
CA VAL A 158 0.89 6.30 -5.66
C VAL A 158 -0.44 5.57 -5.77
N VAL A 159 -1.42 5.99 -5.00
CA VAL A 159 -2.77 5.44 -4.98
C VAL A 159 -3.78 6.47 -5.43
N TYR A 160 -4.93 6.02 -5.92
CA TYR A 160 -5.96 6.86 -6.52
C TYR A 160 -7.29 6.67 -5.79
N ALA A 161 -7.98 7.78 -5.52
CA ALA A 161 -9.37 7.77 -5.09
C ALA A 161 -10.20 8.63 -6.06
N PHE A 162 -11.00 8.00 -6.91
CA PHE A 162 -11.76 8.66 -7.96
C PHE A 162 -13.03 9.30 -7.38
N ALA A 163 -12.85 10.42 -6.69
CA ALA A 163 -13.90 11.07 -5.91
C ALA A 163 -15.13 11.46 -6.75
N ALA A 164 -14.94 11.87 -8.01
CA ALA A 164 -16.06 12.19 -8.89
C ALA A 164 -16.90 10.95 -9.28
N GLN A 165 -16.34 9.74 -9.12
CA GLN A 165 -17.06 8.48 -9.33
C GLN A 165 -18.15 8.25 -8.28
N SER A 166 -17.91 8.69 -7.04
CA SER A 166 -18.88 8.64 -5.93
C SER A 166 -19.58 9.97 -5.66
N GLY A 167 -19.57 10.91 -6.62
CA GLY A 167 -20.19 12.22 -6.46
C GLY A 167 -19.54 13.08 -5.34
N ASN A 168 -18.29 12.83 -5.01
CA ASN A 168 -17.57 13.44 -3.90
C ASN A 168 -18.21 13.17 -2.52
N GLU A 169 -18.94 12.05 -2.37
CA GLU A 169 -19.50 11.67 -1.07
C GLU A 169 -18.34 11.33 -0.11
N VAL A 170 -18.21 12.12 0.96
CA VAL A 170 -17.04 12.15 1.83
C VAL A 170 -16.72 10.78 2.44
N ARG A 171 -17.75 10.05 2.93
CA ARG A 171 -17.53 8.75 3.54
C ARG A 171 -17.07 7.71 2.51
N ALA A 172 -17.70 7.67 1.34
CA ALA A 172 -17.31 6.73 0.29
C ALA A 172 -15.87 6.98 -0.17
N VAL A 173 -15.48 8.24 -0.39
CA VAL A 173 -14.10 8.60 -0.76
C VAL A 173 -13.12 8.28 0.36
N CYS A 174 -13.48 8.52 1.62
CA CYS A 174 -12.67 8.21 2.78
C CYS A 174 -12.41 6.69 2.90
N GLU A 175 -13.45 5.86 2.79
CA GLU A 175 -13.34 4.41 2.84
C GLU A 175 -12.52 3.87 1.65
N THR A 176 -12.69 4.45 0.46
CA THR A 176 -11.85 4.15 -0.71
C THR A 176 -10.38 4.47 -0.43
N ILE A 177 -10.07 5.67 0.07
CA ILE A 177 -8.68 6.05 0.41
C ILE A 177 -8.08 5.06 1.42
N ALA A 178 -8.83 4.69 2.46
CA ALA A 178 -8.34 3.77 3.47
C ALA A 178 -8.03 2.38 2.86
N MET A 179 -8.90 1.87 1.99
CA MET A 179 -8.70 0.61 1.27
C MET A 179 -7.46 0.66 0.36
N GLU A 180 -7.35 1.69 -0.49
CA GLU A 180 -6.25 1.78 -1.46
C GLU A 180 -4.89 1.98 -0.78
N VAL A 181 -4.83 2.77 0.28
CA VAL A 181 -3.60 2.91 1.10
C VAL A 181 -3.25 1.60 1.78
N ALA A 182 -4.24 0.85 2.28
CA ALA A 182 -4.00 -0.45 2.89
C ALA A 182 -3.49 -1.49 1.87
N HIS A 183 -3.92 -1.44 0.61
CA HIS A 183 -3.33 -2.25 -0.46
C HIS A 183 -1.83 -1.96 -0.63
N ALA A 184 -1.41 -0.71 -0.59
CA ALA A 184 0.00 -0.34 -0.62
C ALA A 184 0.79 -0.85 0.61
N TYR A 185 0.13 -1.10 1.73
CA TYR A 185 0.69 -1.79 2.89
C TYR A 185 0.57 -3.32 2.83
N GLY A 186 0.13 -3.86 1.70
CA GLY A 186 0.08 -5.30 1.42
C GLY A 186 -1.17 -6.01 1.91
N LEU A 187 -2.26 -5.30 2.20
CA LEU A 187 -3.55 -5.90 2.56
C LEU A 187 -4.35 -6.29 1.33
N ASP A 188 -4.95 -7.46 1.37
CA ASP A 188 -5.88 -7.97 0.37
C ASP A 188 -7.32 -7.57 0.73
N HIS A 189 -8.28 -7.79 -0.18
CA HIS A 189 -9.70 -7.63 0.14
C HIS A 189 -10.16 -8.68 1.15
N GLU A 190 -10.97 -8.27 2.13
CA GLU A 190 -11.53 -9.16 3.15
C GLU A 190 -13.01 -9.43 2.92
N TYR A 191 -13.41 -10.68 3.08
CA TYR A 191 -14.81 -11.08 3.03
C TYR A 191 -15.46 -10.90 4.41
N LEU A 192 -15.40 -9.67 4.92
CA LEU A 192 -15.87 -9.26 6.24
C LEU A 192 -16.66 -7.95 6.16
N CYS A 193 -17.97 -8.01 6.42
CA CYS A 193 -18.80 -6.81 6.54
C CYS A 193 -18.25 -5.91 7.65
N LYS A 194 -18.28 -4.60 7.50
CA LYS A 194 -17.70 -3.59 8.40
C LYS A 194 -16.20 -3.38 8.25
N ASP A 195 -15.46 -4.29 7.67
CA ASP A 195 -14.06 -4.01 7.34
C ASP A 195 -13.96 -3.10 6.12
N VAL A 196 -12.98 -2.18 6.14
CA VAL A 196 -12.79 -1.25 5.02
C VAL A 196 -12.25 -1.95 3.77
N MET A 197 -11.61 -3.12 3.92
CA MET A 197 -11.10 -3.92 2.81
C MET A 197 -12.19 -4.74 2.09
N THR A 198 -13.46 -4.55 2.44
CA THR A 198 -14.55 -5.35 1.87
C THR A 198 -15.23 -4.73 0.65
N TYR A 199 -15.58 -5.57 -0.31
CA TYR A 199 -16.53 -5.25 -1.39
C TYR A 199 -17.99 -5.66 -1.08
N LEU A 200 -18.23 -6.24 0.10
CA LEU A 200 -19.59 -6.65 0.46
C LEU A 200 -20.53 -5.43 0.52
N PRO A 201 -21.69 -5.49 -0.13
CA PRO A 201 -22.64 -4.38 -0.14
C PRO A 201 -23.39 -4.27 1.19
N ARG A 202 -23.95 -3.10 1.47
CA ARG A 202 -24.88 -2.83 2.59
C ARG A 202 -24.27 -3.04 3.98
N CYS A 203 -22.96 -2.94 4.11
CA CYS A 203 -22.26 -3.09 5.38
C CYS A 203 -22.31 -1.83 6.28
N GLY A 204 -22.81 -0.71 5.78
CA GLY A 204 -22.79 0.59 6.48
C GLY A 204 -21.38 1.20 6.51
N GLY A 205 -21.07 1.99 7.52
CA GLY A 205 -19.74 2.56 7.70
C GLY A 205 -18.69 1.49 7.98
N ARG A 206 -17.49 1.65 7.42
CA ARG A 206 -16.40 0.67 7.44
C ARG A 206 -15.16 1.25 8.09
N THR A 207 -14.39 0.38 8.75
CA THR A 207 -13.08 0.69 9.36
C THR A 207 -12.21 -0.56 9.32
N PHE A 208 -10.95 -0.46 9.75
CA PHE A 208 -10.12 -1.65 9.96
C PHE A 208 -10.59 -2.41 11.18
N VAL A 209 -10.97 -3.68 11.02
CA VAL A 209 -11.58 -4.52 12.05
C VAL A 209 -10.57 -5.52 12.61
N ASP A 210 -10.45 -5.62 13.94
CA ASP A 210 -9.63 -6.66 14.58
C ASP A 210 -10.38 -8.00 14.62
N ALA A 211 -10.52 -8.61 13.43
CA ALA A 211 -11.09 -9.95 13.29
C ALA A 211 -10.48 -10.65 12.09
N ASP A 212 -10.23 -11.95 12.25
CA ASP A 212 -9.72 -12.78 11.15
C ASP A 212 -10.84 -13.11 10.17
N ALA A 213 -10.61 -12.82 8.89
CA ALA A 213 -11.55 -13.11 7.82
C ALA A 213 -10.85 -13.71 6.59
N PRO A 214 -11.52 -14.59 5.83
CA PRO A 214 -11.01 -15.00 4.52
C PRO A 214 -10.96 -13.80 3.58
N CYS A 215 -10.04 -13.85 2.63
CA CYS A 215 -9.97 -12.85 1.57
C CYS A 215 -11.01 -13.10 0.48
N GLY A 216 -11.22 -12.09 -0.36
CA GLY A 216 -12.07 -12.16 -1.56
C GLY A 216 -13.03 -11.00 -1.73
N GLU A 217 -13.50 -10.84 -2.95
CA GLU A 217 -14.41 -9.78 -3.39
C GLU A 217 -15.86 -10.28 -3.45
N ALA A 218 -16.13 -11.20 -4.41
CA ALA A 218 -17.46 -11.77 -4.65
C ALA A 218 -17.64 -13.14 -3.96
N LYS A 219 -16.52 -13.83 -3.66
CA LYS A 219 -16.48 -15.13 -2.96
C LYS A 219 -15.24 -15.22 -2.12
N LYS A 220 -15.30 -16.05 -1.08
CA LYS A 220 -14.14 -16.34 -0.21
C LYS A 220 -13.05 -17.05 -1.00
N ARG A 221 -11.80 -16.64 -0.79
CA ARG A 221 -10.59 -17.25 -1.33
C ARG A 221 -9.43 -17.11 -0.33
N PRO A 222 -8.32 -17.86 -0.48
CA PRO A 222 -7.08 -17.53 0.21
C PRO A 222 -6.62 -16.11 -0.13
N CYS A 223 -5.94 -15.49 0.81
CA CYS A 223 -5.34 -14.17 0.60
C CYS A 223 -4.12 -14.26 -0.34
N GLU A 224 -3.73 -13.14 -0.91
CA GLU A 224 -2.49 -13.03 -1.66
C GLU A 224 -1.32 -13.48 -0.75
N GLY A 225 -0.42 -14.30 -1.30
CA GLY A 225 0.62 -14.95 -0.49
C GLY A 225 0.20 -16.25 0.21
N GLY A 226 -1.04 -16.73 0.01
CA GLY A 226 -1.51 -18.06 0.39
C GLY A 226 -2.04 -18.21 1.83
N ALA A 227 -2.09 -17.14 2.63
CA ALA A 227 -2.71 -17.18 3.94
C ALA A 227 -4.22 -17.48 3.84
N LYS A 228 -4.78 -18.27 4.77
CA LYS A 228 -6.22 -18.61 4.76
C LYS A 228 -7.10 -17.42 5.13
N THR A 229 -6.60 -16.55 6.01
CA THR A 229 -7.30 -15.39 6.53
C THR A 229 -6.35 -14.20 6.62
N GLN A 230 -6.92 -13.02 6.68
CA GLN A 230 -6.26 -11.77 7.02
C GLN A 230 -7.02 -11.10 8.16
N ASN A 231 -6.33 -10.26 8.90
CA ASN A 231 -6.90 -9.36 9.88
C ASN A 231 -6.35 -7.96 9.58
N SER A 232 -7.17 -7.10 9.04
CA SER A 232 -6.75 -5.79 8.52
C SER A 232 -6.08 -4.94 9.60
N TYR A 233 -6.69 -4.90 10.79
CA TYR A 233 -6.18 -4.13 11.92
C TYR A 233 -4.80 -4.63 12.39
N ARG A 234 -4.68 -5.95 12.66
CA ARG A 234 -3.41 -6.53 13.14
C ARG A 234 -2.30 -6.43 12.12
N ARG A 235 -2.65 -6.59 10.83
CA ARG A 235 -1.66 -6.46 9.77
C ARG A 235 -1.13 -5.03 9.66
N LEU A 236 -1.99 -4.02 9.71
CA LEU A 236 -1.54 -2.62 9.73
C LEU A 236 -0.75 -2.30 11.00
N ALA A 237 -1.17 -2.78 12.16
CA ALA A 237 -0.42 -2.60 13.41
C ALA A 237 0.98 -3.27 13.36
N ALA A 238 1.10 -4.42 12.69
CA ALA A 238 2.39 -5.08 12.48
C ALA A 238 3.29 -4.32 11.49
N VAL A 239 2.73 -3.70 10.44
CA VAL A 239 3.47 -2.96 9.41
C VAL A 239 3.88 -1.57 9.92
N LEU A 240 2.97 -0.85 10.53
CA LEU A 240 3.13 0.56 10.90
C LEU A 240 3.57 0.76 12.35
N GLY A 241 3.23 -0.18 13.22
CA GLY A 241 3.23 -0.01 14.67
C GLY A 241 1.89 0.50 15.19
N ALA A 242 1.57 0.19 16.43
CA ALA A 242 0.45 0.81 17.14
C ALA A 242 0.84 2.21 17.60
N ARG A 243 -0.09 3.17 17.53
CA ARG A 243 0.13 4.50 18.09
C ARG A 243 0.17 4.41 19.61
N GLN A 244 1.25 4.88 20.21
CA GLN A 244 1.32 5.07 21.67
C GLN A 244 0.39 6.22 22.06
N GLN A 245 -0.50 5.97 23.01
CA GLN A 245 -1.40 6.97 23.59
C GLN A 245 -0.64 7.87 24.56
#